data_95bf784244c5553318adcc480a8c1eb7
#
_entry.id   95bf784244c5553318adcc480a8c1eb7
#
_cell.length_a   1.000
_cell.length_b   1.000
_cell.length_c   1.000
_cell.angle_alpha   90.00
_cell.angle_beta   90.00
_cell.angle_gamma   90.00
#
_symmetry.space_group_name_H-M   'P 1'
#
loop_
_entity.id
_entity.type
_entity.pdbx_description
1 polymer ?
#
loop_
_entity_poly.entity_id
_entity_poly.type
_entity_poly.pdbx_seq_one_letter_code
_entity_poly.pdbx_strand_id
1 'polypeptide(L)'
;MKRLTALAVTAAAALSLAGGASPANPDGFKTAKVPYLVPMVPGAAVDPILSTGDVVGSYQMSGIPDGLGAFNDGGNTLHVFMNHEMGRTFPALPPGVDARISDLTLNRKTHGVLAGEYRFTGQEFFERFCSATMELIKGTPYYFTGEESIPTGHDGSSIVMNAETGDWTETAHFGRFEHENVVPVFDSRKFMVVSTEDNFRVGVPSYLYAYIADSFEDAVSGDPAHGSLYVFRAANSTDTGFTMTKGDTIPGEFVPVSQAENTTSTALKAAVTAMGAFRFARVEDAAVAHQTSGRLYFADTGKAGEATINGRIYRLDIDPSDPTQASLTVELDSTVDDFANPDNLGTSPQSLMIQEDRENPNRVQYGRILRYDLSDGSLTPVARVNTLVGLPGSWESSGIIWAGNLLGGGWWLTDVQAHTLVAPQPGPTLVPNTATGEDGQLDALFVRGS
;
A
#
# COMPACT_ATOMS: atom_id res chain seq x y z
N MET A 1 44.59 -49.50 50.43
CA MET A 1 43.18 -49.70 50.30
C MET A 1 42.54 -48.43 49.81
N LYS A 2 42.27 -48.30 48.53
CA LYS A 2 41.55 -47.14 47.95
C LYS A 2 40.21 -47.65 47.45
N ARG A 3 39.13 -47.10 47.99
CA ARG A 3 37.75 -47.45 47.58
C ARG A 3 37.44 -46.55 46.36
N LEU A 4 37.09 -47.14 45.24
CA LEU A 4 36.45 -46.49 44.11
C LEU A 4 34.94 -46.40 44.40
N THR A 5 34.43 -45.20 44.33
CA THR A 5 32.99 -44.92 44.35
C THR A 5 32.53 -44.78 42.90
N ALA A 6 31.63 -45.66 42.47
CA ALA A 6 31.01 -45.60 41.15
C ALA A 6 29.90 -44.54 41.16
N LEU A 7 29.97 -43.61 40.22
CA LEU A 7 28.91 -42.64 39.94
C LEU A 7 27.95 -43.26 38.92
N ALA A 8 26.70 -43.46 39.32
CA ALA A 8 25.63 -43.86 38.40
C ALA A 8 25.12 -42.62 37.64
N VAL A 9 25.28 -42.64 36.32
CA VAL A 9 24.71 -41.63 35.44
C VAL A 9 23.32 -42.12 35.02
N THR A 10 22.29 -41.45 35.51
CA THR A 10 20.91 -41.66 35.05
C THR A 10 20.70 -40.88 33.76
N ALA A 11 20.53 -41.58 32.67
CA ALA A 11 20.13 -40.97 31.38
C ALA A 11 18.62 -40.68 31.46
N ALA A 12 18.28 -39.40 31.46
CA ALA A 12 16.89 -38.93 31.24
C ALA A 12 16.58 -39.04 29.74
N ALA A 13 15.68 -39.93 29.39
CA ALA A 13 15.12 -40.00 28.04
C ALA A 13 14.18 -38.82 27.86
N ALA A 14 14.58 -37.87 27.00
CA ALA A 14 13.68 -36.84 26.51
C ALA A 14 12.69 -37.49 25.53
N LEU A 15 11.42 -37.62 25.95
CA LEU A 15 10.33 -37.89 25.03
C LEU A 15 10.14 -36.62 24.14
N SER A 16 10.60 -36.69 22.90
CA SER A 16 10.18 -35.77 21.86
C SER A 16 8.72 -36.11 21.53
N LEU A 17 7.80 -35.30 21.99
CA LEU A 17 6.45 -35.24 21.44
C LEU A 17 6.59 -34.77 19.98
N ALA A 18 6.60 -35.73 19.06
CA ALA A 18 6.35 -35.45 17.66
C ALA A 18 4.90 -34.96 17.60
N GLY A 19 4.73 -33.63 17.57
CA GLY A 19 3.46 -33.01 17.21
C GLY A 19 3.12 -33.47 15.80
N GLY A 20 2.15 -34.40 15.68
CA GLY A 20 1.60 -34.77 14.39
C GLY A 20 1.04 -33.51 13.74
N ALA A 21 1.60 -33.11 12.60
CA ALA A 21 1.01 -32.07 11.77
C ALA A 21 -0.43 -32.50 11.48
N SER A 22 -1.40 -31.74 11.93
CA SER A 22 -2.79 -31.91 11.48
C SER A 22 -2.78 -31.88 9.94
N PRO A 23 -3.56 -32.76 9.28
CA PRO A 23 -3.64 -32.75 7.83
C PRO A 23 -4.00 -31.31 7.40
N ALA A 24 -3.20 -30.73 6.49
CA ALA A 24 -3.42 -29.39 5.99
C ALA A 24 -4.85 -29.31 5.46
N ASN A 25 -5.64 -28.33 5.96
CA ASN A 25 -6.96 -28.08 5.43
C ASN A 25 -6.84 -27.67 3.97
N PRO A 26 -7.32 -28.45 3.00
CA PRO A 26 -7.15 -28.15 1.57
C PRO A 26 -7.88 -26.84 1.17
N ASP A 27 -8.85 -26.40 1.96
CA ASP A 27 -9.60 -25.17 1.74
C ASP A 27 -8.90 -23.95 2.34
N GLY A 28 -7.87 -24.16 3.18
CA GLY A 28 -7.13 -23.12 3.88
C GLY A 28 -7.81 -22.65 5.17
N PHE A 29 -7.11 -21.79 5.90
CA PHE A 29 -7.59 -21.13 7.11
C PHE A 29 -8.46 -19.93 6.74
N LYS A 30 -9.52 -19.67 7.49
CA LYS A 30 -10.34 -18.46 7.44
C LYS A 30 -10.50 -17.92 8.85
N THR A 31 -10.43 -16.60 8.98
CA THR A 31 -10.68 -15.96 10.28
C THR A 31 -12.08 -16.28 10.81
N ALA A 32 -12.17 -16.44 12.13
CA ALA A 32 -13.45 -16.57 12.82
C ALA A 32 -14.04 -15.23 13.27
N LYS A 33 -13.29 -14.13 13.06
CA LYS A 33 -13.80 -12.79 13.37
C LYS A 33 -14.91 -12.40 12.40
N VAL A 34 -15.82 -11.56 12.87
CA VAL A 34 -16.86 -10.97 12.00
C VAL A 34 -16.22 -10.07 10.95
N PRO A 35 -16.87 -9.88 9.78
CA PRO A 35 -16.35 -8.97 8.76
C PRO A 35 -16.17 -7.55 9.30
N TYR A 36 -14.99 -6.96 9.02
CA TYR A 36 -14.72 -5.56 9.35
C TYR A 36 -15.24 -4.59 8.29
N LEU A 37 -15.62 -5.11 7.13
CA LEU A 37 -16.37 -4.42 6.10
C LEU A 37 -17.81 -4.94 6.01
N VAL A 38 -18.73 -4.08 5.58
CA VAL A 38 -20.11 -4.46 5.23
C VAL A 38 -20.46 -3.92 3.85
N PRO A 39 -21.11 -4.73 2.97
CA PRO A 39 -21.53 -4.27 1.66
C PRO A 39 -22.65 -3.24 1.75
N MET A 40 -22.68 -2.27 0.83
CA MET A 40 -23.68 -1.20 0.77
C MET A 40 -24.62 -1.30 -0.41
N VAL A 41 -24.30 -2.12 -1.41
CA VAL A 41 -25.15 -2.28 -2.62
C VAL A 41 -25.61 -3.71 -2.80
N PRO A 42 -26.80 -3.94 -3.40
CA PRO A 42 -27.28 -5.28 -3.70
C PRO A 42 -26.30 -6.04 -4.61
N GLY A 43 -25.97 -7.27 -4.24
CA GLY A 43 -25.06 -8.12 -5.01
C GLY A 43 -23.58 -7.87 -4.74
N ALA A 44 -23.22 -6.96 -3.84
CA ALA A 44 -21.89 -6.94 -3.24
C ALA A 44 -21.82 -7.93 -2.07
N ALA A 45 -20.63 -8.49 -1.83
CA ALA A 45 -20.36 -9.41 -0.73
C ALA A 45 -18.93 -9.19 -0.19
N VAL A 46 -18.78 -9.41 1.11
CA VAL A 46 -17.49 -9.39 1.80
C VAL A 46 -17.21 -10.79 2.34
N ASP A 47 -16.02 -11.29 2.09
CA ASP A 47 -15.53 -12.59 2.54
C ASP A 47 -14.25 -12.39 3.36
N PRO A 48 -14.32 -12.40 4.72
CA PRO A 48 -13.14 -12.22 5.56
C PRO A 48 -12.15 -13.36 5.39
N ILE A 49 -10.89 -13.01 5.21
CA ILE A 49 -9.81 -13.97 4.96
C ILE A 49 -9.00 -14.20 6.23
N LEU A 50 -8.37 -13.16 6.74
CA LEU A 50 -7.45 -13.25 7.86
C LEU A 50 -7.54 -11.99 8.72
N SER A 51 -7.37 -12.11 10.03
CA SER A 51 -7.37 -10.97 10.95
C SER A 51 -6.11 -10.96 11.80
N THR A 52 -5.72 -9.78 12.25
CA THR A 52 -4.58 -9.62 13.16
C THR A 52 -4.66 -10.60 14.33
N GLY A 53 -3.55 -11.27 14.60
CA GLY A 53 -3.42 -12.28 15.64
C GLY A 53 -3.81 -13.69 15.22
N ASP A 54 -4.48 -13.88 14.08
CA ASP A 54 -4.72 -15.22 13.53
C ASP A 54 -3.39 -15.92 13.19
N VAL A 55 -3.35 -17.24 13.37
CA VAL A 55 -2.14 -18.05 13.20
C VAL A 55 -2.36 -19.12 12.14
N VAL A 56 -1.49 -19.17 11.14
CA VAL A 56 -1.46 -20.19 10.09
C VAL A 56 -0.07 -20.82 10.06
N GLY A 57 0.04 -22.05 10.58
CA GLY A 57 1.34 -22.70 10.78
C GLY A 57 2.21 -21.93 11.79
N SER A 58 3.34 -21.41 11.32
CA SER A 58 4.23 -20.54 12.10
C SER A 58 4.00 -19.04 11.89
N TYR A 59 3.16 -18.66 10.94
CA TYR A 59 2.83 -17.27 10.66
C TYR A 59 1.72 -16.78 11.58
N GLN A 60 1.87 -15.57 12.13
CA GLN A 60 0.83 -14.84 12.83
C GLN A 60 0.66 -13.47 12.16
N MET A 61 -0.56 -13.12 11.75
CA MET A 61 -0.82 -11.84 11.10
C MET A 61 -0.53 -10.65 12.04
N SER A 62 0.28 -9.70 11.55
CA SER A 62 0.46 -8.38 12.18
C SER A 62 -0.74 -7.48 11.95
N GLY A 63 -0.84 -6.40 12.74
CA GLY A 63 -1.89 -5.39 12.60
C GLY A 63 -1.57 -4.33 11.55
N ILE A 64 -2.49 -3.40 11.42
CA ILE A 64 -2.41 -2.23 10.54
C ILE A 64 -2.03 -2.68 9.11
N PRO A 65 -2.84 -3.59 8.50
CA PRO A 65 -2.60 -4.00 7.12
C PRO A 65 -2.89 -2.82 6.19
N ASP A 66 -2.12 -2.74 5.10
CA ASP A 66 -2.25 -1.71 4.09
C ASP A 66 -1.86 -2.27 2.71
N GLY A 67 -1.09 -1.52 1.94
CA GLY A 67 -0.68 -1.79 0.57
C GLY A 67 -0.63 -3.25 0.16
N LEU A 68 -1.39 -3.59 -0.87
CA LEU A 68 -1.57 -4.95 -1.35
C LEU A 68 -0.91 -5.17 -2.70
N GLY A 69 -0.47 -6.39 -2.92
CA GLY A 69 -0.08 -6.89 -4.22
C GLY A 69 -0.41 -8.36 -4.36
N ALA A 70 -0.73 -8.85 -5.56
CA ALA A 70 -1.03 -10.27 -5.73
C ALA A 70 -0.59 -10.80 -7.09
N PHE A 71 -0.15 -12.05 -7.11
CA PHE A 71 0.14 -12.76 -8.34
C PHE A 71 -0.21 -14.25 -8.24
N ASN A 72 -0.43 -14.88 -9.41
CA ASN A 72 -0.71 -16.30 -9.51
C ASN A 72 0.58 -17.04 -9.88
N ASP A 73 1.00 -17.99 -9.05
CA ASP A 73 2.15 -18.86 -9.28
C ASP A 73 1.86 -20.04 -10.24
N GLY A 74 0.64 -20.10 -10.77
CA GLY A 74 0.11 -21.19 -11.56
C GLY A 74 -0.80 -22.12 -10.74
N GLY A 75 -1.85 -22.64 -11.36
CA GLY A 75 -2.79 -23.55 -10.69
C GLY A 75 -3.85 -22.86 -9.81
N ASN A 76 -4.08 -23.39 -8.61
CA ASN A 76 -5.17 -23.01 -7.73
C ASN A 76 -4.71 -22.14 -6.53
N THR A 77 -3.50 -21.64 -6.56
CA THR A 77 -2.91 -20.82 -5.51
C THR A 77 -2.71 -19.38 -5.98
N LEU A 78 -2.72 -18.46 -5.03
CA LEU A 78 -2.53 -17.04 -5.20
C LEU A 78 -1.61 -16.56 -4.09
N HIS A 79 -0.54 -15.84 -4.45
CA HIS A 79 0.25 -15.09 -3.50
C HIS A 79 -0.35 -13.71 -3.31
N VAL A 80 -0.52 -13.30 -2.04
CA VAL A 80 -0.95 -11.96 -1.64
C VAL A 80 0.11 -11.37 -0.73
N PHE A 81 0.74 -10.31 -1.19
CA PHE A 81 1.63 -9.47 -0.42
C PHE A 81 0.82 -8.38 0.27
N MET A 82 1.16 -8.09 1.52
CA MET A 82 0.44 -7.13 2.34
C MET A 82 1.42 -6.37 3.22
N ASN A 83 1.44 -5.07 3.09
CA ASN A 83 2.17 -4.19 3.98
C ASN A 83 1.53 -4.19 5.38
N HIS A 84 2.34 -3.88 6.37
CA HIS A 84 1.91 -3.52 7.72
C HIS A 84 2.54 -2.19 8.07
N GLU A 85 1.71 -1.16 8.18
CA GLU A 85 2.09 0.23 8.40
C GLU A 85 2.57 0.46 9.84
N MET A 86 3.62 -0.24 10.22
CA MET A 86 4.19 -0.22 11.57
C MET A 86 5.37 0.73 11.64
N GLY A 87 5.52 1.42 12.77
CA GLY A 87 6.63 2.32 13.03
C GLY A 87 6.87 2.51 14.52
N ARG A 88 7.95 3.19 14.86
CA ARG A 88 8.40 3.42 16.26
C ARG A 88 7.43 4.26 17.08
N THR A 89 6.50 4.93 16.44
CA THR A 89 5.49 5.76 17.10
C THR A 89 4.33 4.96 17.69
N PHE A 90 4.24 3.65 17.44
CA PHE A 90 3.22 2.79 18.03
C PHE A 90 3.68 2.25 19.38
N PRO A 91 3.21 2.83 20.51
CA PRO A 91 3.71 2.47 21.83
C PRO A 91 3.34 1.06 22.28
N ALA A 92 2.40 0.40 21.58
CA ALA A 92 1.95 -0.95 21.91
C ALA A 92 2.88 -2.06 21.40
N LEU A 93 3.80 -1.76 20.49
CA LEU A 93 4.72 -2.74 19.93
C LEU A 93 6.06 -2.74 20.68
N PRO A 94 6.73 -3.90 20.80
CA PRO A 94 8.07 -3.96 21.35
C PRO A 94 9.04 -3.09 20.53
N PRO A 95 10.03 -2.44 21.15
CA PRO A 95 11.06 -1.70 20.43
C PRO A 95 11.72 -2.57 19.35
N GLY A 96 11.90 -2.02 18.15
CA GLY A 96 12.52 -2.72 17.00
C GLY A 96 11.55 -3.59 16.21
N VAL A 97 10.25 -3.35 16.32
CA VAL A 97 9.24 -3.91 15.41
C VAL A 97 8.79 -2.78 14.49
N ASP A 98 9.46 -2.71 13.34
CA ASP A 98 9.20 -1.70 12.32
C ASP A 98 8.29 -2.29 11.20
N ALA A 99 8.17 -1.62 10.05
CA ALA A 99 7.31 -2.05 8.96
C ALA A 99 7.55 -3.50 8.52
N ARG A 100 6.51 -4.21 8.16
CA ARG A 100 6.55 -5.60 7.71
C ARG A 100 5.88 -5.77 6.36
N ILE A 101 6.25 -6.85 5.68
CA ILE A 101 5.57 -7.31 4.46
C ILE A 101 5.26 -8.79 4.64
N SER A 102 3.98 -9.13 4.63
CA SER A 102 3.49 -10.51 4.60
C SER A 102 3.42 -11.04 3.18
N ASP A 103 3.71 -12.33 3.01
CA ASP A 103 3.40 -13.12 1.81
C ASP A 103 2.47 -14.27 2.23
N LEU A 104 1.24 -14.21 1.77
CA LEU A 104 0.19 -15.18 2.06
C LEU A 104 -0.09 -16.02 0.82
N THR A 105 -0.08 -17.36 0.96
CA THR A 105 -0.55 -18.28 -0.08
C THR A 105 -2.02 -18.58 0.16
N LEU A 106 -2.90 -18.17 -0.75
CA LEU A 106 -4.33 -18.39 -0.68
C LEU A 106 -4.79 -19.47 -1.66
N ASN A 107 -5.82 -20.23 -1.25
CA ASN A 107 -6.61 -21.05 -2.18
C ASN A 107 -7.55 -20.11 -2.98
N ARG A 108 -7.41 -20.06 -4.30
CA ARG A 108 -8.18 -19.17 -5.18
C ARG A 108 -9.69 -19.40 -5.18
N LYS A 109 -10.17 -20.59 -4.78
CA LYS A 109 -11.60 -20.93 -4.78
C LYS A 109 -12.29 -20.62 -3.47
N THR A 110 -11.57 -20.84 -2.36
CA THR A 110 -12.12 -20.68 -1.02
C THR A 110 -11.68 -19.39 -0.35
N HIS A 111 -10.68 -18.71 -0.92
CA HIS A 111 -9.94 -17.57 -0.35
C HIS A 111 -9.27 -17.90 1.00
N GLY A 112 -9.23 -19.19 1.39
CA GLY A 112 -8.58 -19.61 2.63
C GLY A 112 -7.07 -19.56 2.52
N VAL A 113 -6.40 -19.17 3.61
CA VAL A 113 -4.94 -19.06 3.71
C VAL A 113 -4.33 -20.45 3.92
N LEU A 114 -3.52 -20.91 2.99
CA LEU A 114 -2.82 -22.20 3.03
C LEU A 114 -1.50 -22.09 3.78
N ALA A 115 -0.79 -20.97 3.63
CA ALA A 115 0.48 -20.65 4.27
C ALA A 115 0.66 -19.13 4.39
N GLY A 116 1.56 -18.70 5.26
CA GLY A 116 1.99 -17.32 5.37
C GLY A 116 3.44 -17.24 5.88
N GLU A 117 4.15 -16.22 5.44
CA GLU A 117 5.48 -15.87 5.91
C GLU A 117 5.68 -14.35 5.84
N TYR A 118 6.76 -13.87 6.42
CA TYR A 118 7.16 -12.47 6.31
C TYR A 118 8.33 -12.34 5.34
N ARG A 119 8.19 -11.50 4.32
CA ARG A 119 9.29 -11.05 3.44
C ARG A 119 10.11 -9.95 4.10
N PHE A 120 9.44 -9.06 4.82
CA PHE A 120 10.05 -8.10 5.74
C PHE A 120 9.55 -8.37 7.15
N THR A 121 10.48 -8.44 8.08
CA THR A 121 10.23 -8.91 9.46
C THR A 121 10.12 -7.78 10.47
N GLY A 122 10.42 -6.54 10.04
CA GLY A 122 10.59 -5.37 10.88
C GLY A 122 12.00 -5.25 11.46
N GLN A 123 12.93 -6.12 11.06
CA GLN A 123 14.35 -6.04 11.44
C GLN A 123 15.19 -5.32 10.38
N GLU A 124 14.58 -4.99 9.27
CA GLU A 124 15.12 -4.20 8.17
C GLU A 124 15.09 -2.69 8.49
N PHE A 125 14.38 -2.31 9.56
CA PHE A 125 14.31 -0.96 10.13
C PHE A 125 13.65 0.12 9.26
N PHE A 126 12.83 -0.28 8.29
CA PHE A 126 11.92 0.63 7.61
C PHE A 126 10.70 0.91 8.50
N GLU A 127 10.14 2.11 8.36
CA GLU A 127 8.96 2.52 9.10
C GLU A 127 7.80 2.85 8.14
N ARG A 128 6.57 2.41 8.51
CA ARG A 128 5.35 2.79 7.82
C ARG A 128 5.41 2.50 6.32
N PHE A 129 5.38 1.22 5.94
CA PHE A 129 5.04 0.84 4.58
C PHE A 129 3.53 0.98 4.43
N CYS A 130 3.09 2.05 3.74
CA CYS A 130 1.70 2.32 3.46
C CYS A 130 1.26 1.58 2.18
N SER A 131 0.91 2.26 1.12
CA SER A 131 0.47 1.64 -0.13
C SER A 131 1.57 0.85 -0.85
N ALA A 132 1.17 0.00 -1.79
CA ALA A 132 2.09 -0.81 -2.59
C ALA A 132 1.53 -1.12 -3.98
N THR A 133 2.43 -1.44 -4.88
CA THR A 133 2.08 -1.89 -6.24
C THR A 133 2.78 -3.21 -6.58
N MET A 134 2.04 -4.18 -7.10
CA MET A 134 2.59 -5.40 -7.70
C MET A 134 2.47 -5.33 -9.22
N GLU A 135 3.59 -5.51 -9.93
CA GLU A 135 3.59 -5.47 -11.39
C GLU A 135 4.38 -6.62 -12.00
N LEU A 136 3.87 -7.15 -13.11
CA LEU A 136 4.55 -8.21 -13.87
C LEU A 136 5.51 -7.59 -14.90
N ILE A 137 6.80 -7.59 -14.58
CA ILE A 137 7.83 -7.06 -15.48
C ILE A 137 8.54 -8.22 -16.17
N LYS A 138 8.38 -8.31 -17.48
CA LYS A 138 8.91 -9.43 -18.30
C LYS A 138 8.47 -10.80 -17.78
N GLY A 139 7.29 -10.87 -17.16
CA GLY A 139 6.70 -12.11 -16.62
C GLY A 139 7.09 -12.44 -15.19
N THR A 140 7.95 -11.66 -14.54
CA THR A 140 8.32 -11.79 -13.12
C THR A 140 7.55 -10.78 -12.29
N PRO A 141 6.89 -11.18 -11.19
CA PRO A 141 6.20 -10.25 -10.31
C PRO A 141 7.20 -9.46 -9.45
N TYR A 142 7.08 -8.14 -9.47
CA TYR A 142 7.84 -7.23 -8.61
C TYR A 142 6.91 -6.44 -7.73
N TYR A 143 7.26 -6.33 -6.46
CA TYR A 143 6.54 -5.56 -5.45
C TYR A 143 7.28 -4.27 -5.17
N PHE A 144 6.56 -3.16 -5.21
CA PHE A 144 7.06 -1.81 -5.00
C PHE A 144 6.34 -1.21 -3.80
N THR A 145 7.09 -0.63 -2.88
CA THR A 145 6.55 0.13 -1.75
C THR A 145 7.61 1.09 -1.24
N GLY A 146 7.25 1.98 -0.32
CA GLY A 146 8.18 2.95 0.22
C GLY A 146 7.90 3.27 1.68
N GLU A 147 8.85 3.93 2.32
CA GLU A 147 8.80 4.36 3.70
C GLU A 147 8.09 5.72 3.79
N GLU A 148 6.93 5.74 4.45
CA GLU A 148 6.16 6.96 4.68
C GLU A 148 6.60 7.68 5.97
N SER A 149 7.88 7.67 6.28
CA SER A 149 8.41 8.26 7.51
C SER A 149 9.79 8.89 7.32
N ILE A 150 9.98 10.04 7.94
CA ILE A 150 11.27 10.74 8.07
C ILE A 150 11.32 11.48 9.43
N PRO A 151 12.50 11.66 10.07
CA PRO A 151 13.78 11.05 9.73
C PRO A 151 13.89 9.63 10.26
N THR A 152 14.36 8.72 9.42
CA THR A 152 14.59 7.32 9.75
C THR A 152 16.01 6.92 9.36
N GLY A 153 16.35 5.63 9.54
CA GLY A 153 17.62 5.08 9.04
C GLY A 153 17.72 5.10 7.52
N HIS A 154 16.60 5.05 6.82
CA HIS A 154 16.47 5.03 5.35
C HIS A 154 16.09 6.39 4.75
N ASP A 155 15.67 7.34 5.59
CA ASP A 155 15.33 8.73 5.23
C ASP A 155 14.28 8.81 4.12
N GLY A 156 13.19 8.03 4.25
CA GLY A 156 12.09 7.98 3.28
C GLY A 156 12.52 7.35 1.96
N SER A 157 13.15 6.18 2.01
CA SER A 157 13.50 5.40 0.81
C SER A 157 12.38 4.46 0.40
N SER A 158 12.40 4.04 -0.87
CA SER A 158 11.55 2.97 -1.40
C SER A 158 12.33 1.69 -1.63
N ILE A 159 11.60 0.60 -1.89
CA ILE A 159 12.16 -0.70 -2.25
C ILE A 159 11.49 -1.27 -3.50
N VAL A 160 12.24 -2.09 -4.22
CA VAL A 160 11.74 -2.98 -5.27
C VAL A 160 12.13 -4.41 -4.90
N MET A 161 11.15 -5.29 -4.80
CA MET A 161 11.36 -6.69 -4.42
C MET A 161 10.87 -7.63 -5.53
N ASN A 162 11.71 -8.61 -5.90
CA ASN A 162 11.26 -9.76 -6.68
C ASN A 162 10.35 -10.63 -5.80
N ALA A 163 9.06 -10.69 -6.11
CA ALA A 163 8.08 -11.37 -5.26
C ALA A 163 8.24 -12.91 -5.25
N GLU A 164 8.85 -13.51 -6.28
CA GLU A 164 9.11 -14.96 -6.31
C GLU A 164 10.28 -15.34 -5.39
N THR A 165 11.37 -14.57 -5.41
CA THR A 165 12.60 -14.91 -4.67
C THR A 165 12.70 -14.24 -3.30
N GLY A 166 12.04 -13.10 -3.11
CA GLY A 166 12.17 -12.23 -1.95
C GLY A 166 13.42 -11.33 -1.99
N ASP A 167 14.21 -11.39 -3.07
CA ASP A 167 15.36 -10.48 -3.23
C ASP A 167 14.87 -9.04 -3.45
N TRP A 168 15.42 -8.09 -2.71
CA TRP A 168 15.01 -6.71 -2.76
C TRP A 168 16.19 -5.73 -2.89
N THR A 169 15.88 -4.56 -3.41
CA THR A 169 16.83 -3.45 -3.56
C THR A 169 16.21 -2.18 -2.99
N GLU A 170 16.94 -1.47 -2.15
CA GLU A 170 16.58 -0.12 -1.72
C GLU A 170 16.81 0.86 -2.88
N THR A 171 15.79 1.67 -3.17
CA THR A 171 15.78 2.57 -4.32
C THR A 171 15.69 4.05 -3.90
N ALA A 172 16.58 4.47 -3.00
CA ALA A 172 16.67 5.85 -2.51
C ALA A 172 16.84 6.90 -3.64
N HIS A 173 17.24 6.47 -4.82
CA HIS A 173 17.36 7.32 -6.01
C HIS A 173 15.99 7.63 -6.65
N PHE A 174 14.90 6.93 -6.27
CA PHE A 174 13.53 7.32 -6.64
C PHE A 174 13.03 8.56 -5.88
N GLY A 175 13.79 9.02 -4.91
CA GLY A 175 13.54 10.19 -4.07
C GLY A 175 13.63 9.82 -2.60
N ARG A 176 13.92 10.82 -1.75
CA ARG A 176 13.94 10.71 -0.29
C ARG A 176 12.85 11.60 0.29
N PHE A 177 11.69 11.02 0.55
CA PHE A 177 10.52 11.72 1.09
C PHE A 177 9.57 10.70 1.75
N GLU A 178 8.51 11.15 2.37
CA GLU A 178 7.45 10.27 2.87
C GLU A 178 6.73 9.61 1.68
N HIS A 179 7.20 8.41 1.29
CA HIS A 179 6.59 7.63 0.19
C HIS A 179 5.26 7.05 0.61
N GLU A 180 4.20 7.45 -0.08
CA GLU A 180 2.91 6.79 0.05
C GLU A 180 2.86 5.58 -0.88
N ASN A 181 3.07 5.75 -2.18
CA ASN A 181 3.18 4.64 -3.13
C ASN A 181 4.32 4.83 -4.12
N VAL A 182 4.74 3.71 -4.74
CA VAL A 182 5.75 3.61 -5.79
C VAL A 182 5.16 2.80 -6.93
N VAL A 183 4.74 3.49 -8.00
CA VAL A 183 3.89 2.93 -9.06
C VAL A 183 4.64 2.88 -10.38
N PRO A 184 5.01 1.69 -10.88
CA PRO A 184 5.58 1.56 -12.22
C PRO A 184 4.53 1.89 -13.29
N VAL A 185 4.91 2.77 -14.19
CA VAL A 185 4.12 3.14 -15.37
C VAL A 185 4.87 2.68 -16.60
N PHE A 186 4.23 1.80 -17.39
CA PHE A 186 4.88 1.29 -18.58
C PHE A 186 4.65 2.23 -19.76
N ASP A 187 5.77 2.72 -20.29
CA ASP A 187 5.85 3.30 -21.60
C ASP A 187 6.64 2.38 -22.53
N SER A 188 6.34 2.42 -23.81
CA SER A 188 7.00 1.59 -24.85
C SER A 188 8.48 1.94 -25.09
N ARG A 189 9.00 3.03 -24.53
CA ARG A 189 10.35 3.57 -24.81
C ARG A 189 11.24 3.68 -23.59
N LYS A 190 10.68 3.90 -22.41
CA LYS A 190 11.38 4.11 -21.14
C LYS A 190 10.65 3.35 -20.04
N PHE A 191 11.35 2.97 -19.00
CA PHE A 191 10.74 2.54 -17.76
C PHE A 191 10.54 3.76 -16.86
N MET A 192 9.34 3.96 -16.37
CA MET A 192 8.98 5.07 -15.49
C MET A 192 8.32 4.55 -14.23
N VAL A 193 8.76 5.07 -13.10
CA VAL A 193 8.10 4.90 -11.80
C VAL A 193 7.59 6.25 -11.37
N VAL A 194 6.32 6.35 -10.99
CA VAL A 194 5.74 7.52 -10.34
C VAL A 194 5.68 7.25 -8.84
N SER A 195 6.15 8.19 -8.04
CA SER A 195 6.10 8.11 -6.58
C SER A 195 5.31 9.27 -6.00
N THR A 196 4.44 8.96 -5.06
CA THR A 196 3.58 9.89 -4.36
C THR A 196 4.17 10.25 -3.01
N GLU A 197 4.07 11.51 -2.61
CA GLU A 197 4.56 12.00 -1.33
C GLU A 197 3.40 12.39 -0.43
N ASP A 198 3.20 11.69 0.69
CA ASP A 198 2.33 12.20 1.74
C ASP A 198 3.11 13.00 2.78
N ASN A 199 2.89 14.29 2.79
CA ASN A 199 3.41 15.16 3.83
C ASN A 199 2.26 15.76 4.65
N PHE A 200 1.97 15.18 5.79
CA PHE A 200 0.89 15.61 6.69
C PHE A 200 1.17 16.88 7.51
N ARG A 201 2.36 17.50 7.38
CA ARG A 201 2.71 18.72 8.14
C ARG A 201 1.97 19.92 7.58
N VAL A 202 1.28 20.65 8.46
CA VAL A 202 0.53 21.88 8.08
C VAL A 202 1.46 22.90 7.43
N GLY A 203 1.04 23.41 6.26
CA GLY A 203 1.78 24.42 5.50
C GLY A 203 2.97 23.89 4.69
N VAL A 204 3.22 22.58 4.70
CA VAL A 204 4.24 21.93 3.86
C VAL A 204 3.51 21.20 2.74
N PRO A 205 3.73 21.55 1.46
CA PRO A 205 3.08 20.85 0.35
C PRO A 205 3.66 19.46 0.12
N SER A 206 2.87 18.59 -0.47
CA SER A 206 3.28 17.34 -1.08
C SER A 206 3.61 17.54 -2.56
N TYR A 207 4.43 16.66 -3.12
CA TYR A 207 4.84 16.70 -4.51
C TYR A 207 4.65 15.34 -5.17
N LEU A 208 4.62 15.34 -6.49
CA LEU A 208 4.57 14.13 -7.31
C LEU A 208 5.91 13.96 -8.01
N TYR A 209 6.55 12.83 -7.80
CA TYR A 209 7.87 12.51 -8.36
C TYR A 209 7.76 11.43 -9.42
N ALA A 210 8.78 11.34 -10.26
CA ALA A 210 8.98 10.23 -11.17
C ALA A 210 10.46 9.88 -11.28
N TYR A 211 10.77 8.59 -11.40
CA TYR A 211 12.08 8.15 -11.84
C TYR A 211 11.95 7.56 -13.24
N ILE A 212 12.70 8.10 -14.19
CA ILE A 212 12.66 7.70 -15.60
C ILE A 212 14.01 7.13 -15.97
N ALA A 213 14.01 5.89 -16.47
CA ALA A 213 15.21 5.16 -16.85
C ALA A 213 15.08 4.52 -18.25
N ASP A 214 16.21 4.07 -18.80
CA ASP A 214 16.23 3.39 -20.10
C ASP A 214 15.59 2.00 -20.07
N SER A 215 15.68 1.32 -18.92
CA SER A 215 15.08 0.01 -18.67
C SER A 215 14.69 -0.16 -17.20
N PHE A 216 13.98 -1.24 -16.89
CA PHE A 216 13.68 -1.64 -15.51
C PHE A 216 14.98 -1.90 -14.72
N GLU A 217 15.92 -2.60 -15.32
CA GLU A 217 17.20 -2.93 -14.71
C GLU A 217 18.00 -1.65 -14.38
N ASP A 218 17.99 -0.66 -15.26
CA ASP A 218 18.60 0.65 -15.02
C ASP A 218 17.88 1.42 -13.91
N ALA A 219 16.54 1.33 -13.88
CA ALA A 219 15.76 1.94 -12.80
C ALA A 219 16.12 1.34 -11.44
N VAL A 220 16.18 0.01 -11.32
CA VAL A 220 16.53 -0.66 -10.05
C VAL A 220 17.97 -0.41 -9.65
N SER A 221 18.92 -0.39 -10.61
CA SER A 221 20.33 -0.15 -10.32
C SER A 221 20.64 1.30 -9.89
N GLY A 222 19.82 2.25 -10.32
CA GLY A 222 20.04 3.68 -10.07
C GLY A 222 21.25 4.26 -10.79
N ASP A 223 21.67 3.66 -11.92
CA ASP A 223 22.78 4.19 -12.71
C ASP A 223 22.42 5.59 -13.28
N PRO A 224 23.12 6.64 -12.87
CA PRO A 224 22.82 8.00 -13.29
C PRO A 224 23.08 8.28 -14.79
N ALA A 225 23.76 7.36 -15.47
CA ALA A 225 23.92 7.46 -16.92
C ALA A 225 22.68 7.03 -17.68
N HIS A 226 21.80 6.25 -17.04
CA HIS A 226 20.64 5.60 -17.66
C HIS A 226 19.31 5.92 -16.99
N GLY A 227 19.31 6.64 -15.85
CA GLY A 227 18.10 7.04 -15.14
C GLY A 227 18.25 8.34 -14.37
N SER A 228 17.15 9.03 -14.11
CA SER A 228 17.14 10.29 -13.33
C SER A 228 15.83 10.46 -12.59
N LEU A 229 15.91 11.19 -11.46
CA LEU A 229 14.75 11.64 -10.70
C LEU A 229 14.16 12.91 -11.32
N TYR A 230 12.85 13.02 -11.29
CA TYR A 230 12.07 14.17 -11.78
C TYR A 230 11.00 14.56 -10.76
N VAL A 231 10.54 15.80 -10.84
CA VAL A 231 9.37 16.29 -10.11
C VAL A 231 8.37 16.91 -11.07
N PHE A 232 7.07 16.73 -10.82
CA PHE A 232 6.02 17.32 -11.65
C PHE A 232 5.91 18.82 -11.44
N ARG A 233 5.80 19.57 -12.54
CA ARG A 233 5.62 21.03 -12.58
C ARG A 233 4.54 21.39 -13.59
N ALA A 234 3.59 22.27 -13.23
CA ALA A 234 2.65 22.82 -14.17
C ALA A 234 3.34 23.77 -15.18
N ALA A 235 2.86 23.78 -16.41
CA ALA A 235 3.34 24.72 -17.43
C ALA A 235 3.10 26.17 -17.04
N ASN A 236 2.02 26.45 -16.30
CA ASN A 236 1.75 27.74 -15.68
C ASN A 236 2.09 27.67 -14.19
N SER A 237 3.06 28.46 -13.76
CA SER A 237 3.55 28.47 -12.36
C SER A 237 2.55 28.97 -11.32
N THR A 238 1.41 29.53 -11.73
CA THR A 238 0.33 29.95 -10.82
C THR A 238 -0.66 28.84 -10.50
N ASP A 239 -0.65 27.76 -11.30
CA ASP A 239 -1.51 26.60 -11.06
C ASP A 239 -0.94 25.73 -9.94
N THR A 240 -1.80 25.33 -9.03
CA THR A 240 -1.50 24.43 -7.90
C THR A 240 -2.73 23.59 -7.62
N GLY A 241 -2.59 22.51 -6.84
CA GLY A 241 -3.73 21.74 -6.36
C GLY A 241 -4.77 22.57 -5.61
N PHE A 242 -4.38 23.72 -5.07
CA PHE A 242 -5.28 24.61 -4.32
C PHE A 242 -6.08 25.59 -5.22
N THR A 243 -5.69 25.77 -6.47
CA THR A 243 -6.34 26.72 -7.42
C THR A 243 -7.23 26.03 -8.45
N MET A 244 -7.03 24.72 -8.68
CA MET A 244 -7.84 23.93 -9.62
C MET A 244 -9.19 23.53 -9.01
N THR A 245 -10.16 23.23 -9.87
CA THR A 245 -11.49 22.71 -9.52
C THR A 245 -11.84 21.52 -10.40
N LYS A 246 -12.88 20.74 -10.05
CA LYS A 246 -13.33 19.58 -10.82
C LYS A 246 -13.47 19.89 -12.31
N GLY A 247 -12.84 19.06 -13.14
CA GLY A 247 -12.83 19.15 -14.60
C GLY A 247 -11.73 20.02 -15.18
N ASP A 248 -11.02 20.81 -14.36
CA ASP A 248 -9.85 21.55 -14.84
C ASP A 248 -8.76 20.59 -15.28
N THR A 249 -8.18 20.87 -16.44
CA THR A 249 -7.03 20.15 -16.99
C THR A 249 -5.92 21.12 -17.34
N ILE A 250 -4.72 20.84 -16.84
CA ILE A 250 -3.54 21.67 -17.10
C ILE A 250 -2.42 20.85 -17.76
N PRO A 251 -1.66 21.43 -18.69
CA PRO A 251 -0.42 20.81 -19.13
C PRO A 251 0.66 20.95 -18.06
N GLY A 252 1.55 19.97 -17.99
CA GLY A 252 2.68 19.96 -17.10
C GLY A 252 3.82 19.10 -17.63
N GLU A 253 4.93 19.15 -16.94
CA GLU A 253 6.14 18.43 -17.28
C GLU A 253 6.82 17.85 -16.05
N PHE A 254 7.53 16.76 -16.21
CA PHE A 254 8.46 16.23 -15.22
C PHE A 254 9.83 16.87 -15.47
N VAL A 255 10.31 17.69 -14.52
CA VAL A 255 11.59 18.38 -14.61
C VAL A 255 12.66 17.62 -13.82
N PRO A 256 13.87 17.43 -14.37
CA PRO A 256 14.90 16.63 -13.73
C PRO A 256 15.40 17.29 -12.45
N VAL A 257 15.58 16.44 -11.42
CA VAL A 257 16.19 16.80 -10.13
C VAL A 257 17.61 16.21 -10.10
N SER A 258 18.60 17.01 -9.76
CA SER A 258 19.96 16.51 -9.72
C SER A 258 20.17 15.54 -8.56
N GLN A 259 21.04 14.54 -8.74
CA GLN A 259 21.37 13.60 -7.65
C GLN A 259 22.00 14.28 -6.43
N ALA A 260 22.71 15.39 -6.63
CA ALA A 260 23.26 16.19 -5.56
C ALA A 260 22.18 16.80 -4.65
N GLU A 261 20.97 16.93 -5.14
CA GLU A 261 19.80 17.45 -4.41
C GLU A 261 19.02 16.34 -3.70
N ASN A 262 19.13 15.08 -4.15
CA ASN A 262 18.50 13.92 -3.53
C ASN A 262 19.41 13.24 -2.47
N THR A 263 20.12 14.02 -1.65
CA THR A 263 21.01 13.49 -0.62
C THR A 263 20.31 13.25 0.72
N THR A 264 19.30 14.05 1.01
CA THR A 264 18.38 13.90 2.16
C THR A 264 16.99 14.39 1.76
N SER A 265 15.95 13.96 2.49
CA SER A 265 14.57 14.45 2.32
C SER A 265 14.47 15.98 2.41
N THR A 266 15.18 16.58 3.35
CA THR A 266 15.22 18.05 3.52
C THR A 266 15.85 18.76 2.31
N ALA A 267 16.96 18.23 1.79
CA ALA A 267 17.63 18.82 0.62
C ALA A 267 16.76 18.70 -0.64
N LEU A 268 16.19 17.51 -0.88
CA LEU A 268 15.29 17.28 -1.99
C LEU A 268 14.07 18.21 -1.94
N LYS A 269 13.40 18.33 -0.79
CA LYS A 269 12.24 19.20 -0.59
C LYS A 269 12.56 20.68 -0.89
N ALA A 270 13.72 21.16 -0.43
CA ALA A 270 14.16 22.52 -0.69
C ALA A 270 14.41 22.76 -2.19
N ALA A 271 15.04 21.81 -2.86
CA ALA A 271 15.36 21.89 -4.28
C ALA A 271 14.08 21.93 -5.14
N VAL A 272 13.17 20.98 -4.96
CA VAL A 272 11.93 20.92 -5.76
C VAL A 272 11.01 22.13 -5.51
N THR A 273 10.99 22.65 -4.28
CA THR A 273 10.30 23.89 -3.96
C THR A 273 10.89 25.06 -4.75
N ALA A 274 12.21 25.18 -4.80
CA ALA A 274 12.89 26.23 -5.56
C ALA A 274 12.71 26.10 -7.08
N MET A 275 12.52 24.87 -7.59
CA MET A 275 12.22 24.59 -9.00
C MET A 275 10.78 24.93 -9.38
N GLY A 276 9.92 25.29 -8.42
CA GLY A 276 8.51 25.60 -8.67
C GLY A 276 7.67 24.34 -8.96
N ALA A 277 7.97 23.24 -8.30
CA ALA A 277 7.20 22.01 -8.41
C ALA A 277 5.72 22.25 -8.08
N PHE A 278 4.81 21.51 -8.73
CA PHE A 278 3.38 21.62 -8.51
C PHE A 278 3.01 21.18 -7.10
N ARG A 279 2.22 21.98 -6.42
CA ARG A 279 1.92 21.83 -4.99
C ARG A 279 0.59 21.15 -4.79
N PHE A 280 0.60 19.99 -4.14
CA PHE A 280 -0.57 19.27 -3.63
C PHE A 280 -0.70 19.46 -2.12
N ALA A 281 -1.82 19.00 -1.55
CA ALA A 281 -2.00 18.97 -0.10
C ALA A 281 -1.32 17.75 0.52
N ARG A 282 -1.81 16.53 0.22
CA ARG A 282 -1.29 15.24 0.65
C ARG A 282 -1.52 14.24 -0.47
N VAL A 283 -0.48 13.85 -1.19
CA VAL A 283 -0.60 12.88 -2.29
C VAL A 283 -0.46 11.49 -1.72
N GLU A 284 -1.57 10.79 -1.73
CA GLU A 284 -1.71 9.41 -1.24
C GLU A 284 -1.51 8.40 -2.38
N ASP A 285 -2.21 7.27 -2.32
CA ASP A 285 -2.09 6.17 -3.25
C ASP A 285 -2.34 6.58 -4.71
N ALA A 286 -1.74 5.81 -5.62
CA ALA A 286 -1.92 5.94 -7.06
C ALA A 286 -2.10 4.57 -7.74
N ALA A 287 -2.95 4.52 -8.76
CA ALA A 287 -3.23 3.31 -9.50
C ALA A 287 -3.23 3.55 -11.02
N VAL A 288 -2.54 2.70 -11.77
CA VAL A 288 -2.47 2.78 -13.25
C VAL A 288 -3.79 2.30 -13.87
N ALA A 289 -4.28 3.02 -14.86
CA ALA A 289 -5.50 2.65 -15.59
C ALA A 289 -5.25 1.44 -16.52
N HIS A 290 -6.11 0.41 -16.45
CA HIS A 290 -5.95 -0.82 -17.23
C HIS A 290 -6.06 -0.64 -18.74
N GLN A 291 -6.81 0.35 -19.22
CA GLN A 291 -7.16 0.48 -20.65
C GLN A 291 -6.41 1.61 -21.37
N THR A 292 -5.66 2.42 -20.65
CA THR A 292 -5.00 3.60 -21.22
C THR A 292 -3.55 3.64 -20.76
N SER A 293 -2.62 3.35 -21.67
CA SER A 293 -1.19 3.46 -21.38
C SER A 293 -0.81 4.87 -20.96
N GLY A 294 0.02 4.99 -19.94
CA GLY A 294 0.48 6.28 -19.40
C GLY A 294 -0.56 7.03 -18.56
N ARG A 295 -1.75 6.47 -18.32
CA ARG A 295 -2.75 7.06 -17.43
C ARG A 295 -2.69 6.45 -16.04
N LEU A 296 -2.68 7.31 -15.03
CA LEU A 296 -2.88 6.89 -13.65
C LEU A 296 -3.84 7.85 -12.93
N TYR A 297 -4.47 7.33 -11.89
CA TYR A 297 -5.25 8.12 -10.92
C TYR A 297 -4.47 8.15 -9.61
N PHE A 298 -4.54 9.26 -8.90
CA PHE A 298 -3.99 9.35 -7.54
C PHE A 298 -4.88 10.18 -6.63
N ALA A 299 -4.85 9.87 -5.35
CA ALA A 299 -5.56 10.58 -4.32
C ALA A 299 -4.74 11.76 -3.79
N ASP A 300 -5.42 12.82 -3.41
CA ASP A 300 -4.95 13.87 -2.52
C ASP A 300 -5.96 13.91 -1.38
N THR A 301 -5.61 13.35 -0.21
CA THR A 301 -6.55 13.22 0.92
C THR A 301 -6.99 14.56 1.48
N GLY A 302 -6.28 15.61 1.10
CA GLY A 302 -6.53 16.96 1.59
C GLY A 302 -5.86 17.23 2.94
N LYS A 303 -5.94 18.48 3.38
CA LYS A 303 -5.28 18.90 4.62
C LYS A 303 -6.13 19.93 5.37
N ALA A 304 -6.22 19.76 6.68
CA ALA A 304 -6.94 20.69 7.56
C ALA A 304 -6.40 22.13 7.40
N GLY A 305 -7.32 23.08 7.19
CA GLY A 305 -6.98 24.48 6.98
C GLY A 305 -6.62 24.88 5.54
N GLU A 306 -6.66 23.94 4.59
CA GLU A 306 -6.42 24.21 3.16
C GLU A 306 -7.72 24.12 2.33
N ALA A 307 -7.69 24.61 1.09
CA ALA A 307 -8.88 24.62 0.21
C ALA A 307 -9.37 23.22 -0.16
N THR A 308 -8.50 22.21 -0.11
CA THR A 308 -8.76 20.81 -0.43
C THR A 308 -8.91 19.94 0.82
N ILE A 309 -9.48 20.49 1.89
CA ILE A 309 -9.55 19.83 3.21
C ILE A 309 -10.14 18.41 3.19
N ASN A 310 -11.05 18.13 2.26
CA ASN A 310 -11.70 16.83 2.14
C ASN A 310 -11.18 15.99 0.96
N GLY A 311 -10.17 16.49 0.27
CA GLY A 311 -9.45 15.77 -0.75
C GLY A 311 -10.01 15.81 -2.17
N ARG A 312 -9.26 15.21 -3.07
CA ARG A 312 -9.51 15.11 -4.52
C ARG A 312 -8.98 13.81 -5.09
N ILE A 313 -9.50 13.45 -6.26
CA ILE A 313 -8.87 12.46 -7.14
C ILE A 313 -8.37 13.19 -8.38
N TYR A 314 -7.11 12.98 -8.68
CA TYR A 314 -6.48 13.48 -9.89
C TYR A 314 -6.31 12.36 -10.91
N ARG A 315 -6.35 12.73 -12.19
CA ARG A 315 -5.93 11.89 -13.31
C ARG A 315 -4.69 12.52 -13.93
N LEU A 316 -3.63 11.74 -14.07
CA LEU A 316 -2.42 12.11 -14.80
C LEU A 316 -2.37 11.31 -16.12
N ASP A 317 -2.31 12.00 -17.23
CA ASP A 317 -2.11 11.44 -18.55
C ASP A 317 -0.69 11.78 -19.02
N ILE A 318 0.22 10.81 -19.04
CA ILE A 318 1.61 10.93 -19.47
C ILE A 318 1.67 10.73 -20.98
N ASP A 319 2.42 11.56 -21.71
CA ASP A 319 2.60 11.43 -23.14
C ASP A 319 3.44 10.18 -23.48
N PRO A 320 2.87 9.17 -24.18
CA PRO A 320 3.62 7.96 -24.52
C PRO A 320 4.83 8.21 -25.44
N SER A 321 4.90 9.35 -26.10
CA SER A 321 6.03 9.72 -26.96
C SER A 321 7.15 10.46 -26.23
N ASP A 322 6.83 11.11 -25.12
CA ASP A 322 7.76 11.81 -24.25
C ASP A 322 7.30 11.71 -22.78
N PRO A 323 7.82 10.77 -21.99
CA PRO A 323 7.40 10.55 -20.62
C PRO A 323 7.68 11.71 -19.66
N THR A 324 8.38 12.76 -20.12
CA THR A 324 8.54 13.99 -19.35
C THR A 324 7.36 14.95 -19.52
N GLN A 325 6.44 14.71 -20.46
CA GLN A 325 5.26 15.53 -20.69
C GLN A 325 4.01 14.85 -20.18
N ALA A 326 3.16 15.61 -19.49
CA ALA A 326 1.91 15.07 -18.97
C ALA A 326 0.82 16.16 -18.91
N SER A 327 -0.43 15.73 -18.75
CA SER A 327 -1.54 16.59 -18.38
C SER A 327 -2.18 16.12 -17.08
N LEU A 328 -2.50 17.04 -16.20
CA LEU A 328 -3.11 16.80 -14.90
C LEU A 328 -4.56 17.29 -14.92
N THR A 329 -5.50 16.43 -14.57
CA THR A 329 -6.93 16.74 -14.48
C THR A 329 -7.43 16.52 -13.05
N VAL A 330 -8.28 17.41 -12.53
CA VAL A 330 -9.08 17.13 -11.32
C VAL A 330 -10.28 16.29 -11.75
N GLU A 331 -10.22 15.01 -11.52
CA GLU A 331 -11.26 14.04 -11.90
C GLU A 331 -12.47 14.10 -10.96
N LEU A 332 -12.21 14.10 -9.65
CA LEU A 332 -13.22 14.24 -8.60
C LEU A 332 -12.77 15.30 -7.58
N ASP A 333 -13.73 16.04 -7.04
CA ASP A 333 -13.49 17.07 -6.02
C ASP A 333 -14.55 16.94 -4.92
N SER A 334 -14.13 16.70 -3.70
CA SER A 334 -15.02 16.53 -2.54
C SER A 334 -15.89 17.74 -2.19
N THR A 335 -15.65 18.89 -2.81
CA THR A 335 -16.52 20.07 -2.68
C THR A 335 -17.83 19.92 -3.46
N VAL A 336 -17.87 19.02 -4.45
CA VAL A 336 -19.02 18.78 -5.34
C VAL A 336 -19.41 17.32 -5.46
N ASP A 337 -18.50 16.39 -5.13
CA ASP A 337 -18.72 14.95 -5.13
C ASP A 337 -18.86 14.42 -3.70
N ASP A 338 -19.64 13.35 -3.50
CA ASP A 338 -19.89 12.79 -2.16
C ASP A 338 -18.81 11.77 -1.75
N PHE A 339 -17.63 12.28 -1.46
CA PHE A 339 -16.55 11.53 -0.80
C PHE A 339 -15.74 12.47 0.11
N ALA A 340 -14.87 11.90 0.93
CA ALA A 340 -13.95 12.68 1.74
C ALA A 340 -12.69 11.88 2.08
N ASN A 341 -11.56 12.59 2.14
CA ASN A 341 -10.27 12.04 2.53
C ASN A 341 -9.96 10.73 1.78
N PRO A 342 -9.88 10.77 0.43
CA PRO A 342 -9.52 9.60 -0.35
C PRO A 342 -8.08 9.24 -0.05
N ASP A 343 -7.84 7.97 0.14
CA ASP A 343 -6.54 7.42 0.48
C ASP A 343 -6.14 6.36 -0.54
N ASN A 344 -6.43 5.08 -0.30
CA ASN A 344 -6.03 4.01 -1.19
C ASN A 344 -6.93 3.91 -2.43
N LEU A 345 -6.32 3.52 -3.55
CA LEU A 345 -6.95 3.43 -4.86
C LEU A 345 -6.69 2.07 -5.52
N GLY A 346 -7.70 1.55 -6.21
CA GLY A 346 -7.55 0.40 -7.08
C GLY A 346 -8.28 0.61 -8.39
N THR A 347 -7.67 0.20 -9.51
CA THR A 347 -8.31 0.28 -10.83
C THR A 347 -8.70 -1.10 -11.35
N SER A 348 -9.80 -1.15 -12.09
CA SER A 348 -10.19 -2.26 -12.96
C SER A 348 -10.41 -1.74 -14.38
N PRO A 349 -10.68 -2.61 -15.37
CA PRO A 349 -11.05 -2.14 -16.70
C PRO A 349 -12.27 -1.22 -16.75
N GLN A 350 -13.15 -1.26 -15.74
CA GLN A 350 -14.41 -0.51 -15.72
C GLN A 350 -14.50 0.53 -14.62
N SER A 351 -13.70 0.41 -13.56
CA SER A 351 -13.92 1.19 -12.35
C SER A 351 -12.61 1.64 -11.71
N LEU A 352 -12.68 2.78 -11.02
CA LEU A 352 -11.74 3.17 -9.99
C LEU A 352 -12.43 2.95 -8.63
N MET A 353 -11.82 2.15 -7.76
CA MET A 353 -12.20 2.07 -6.34
C MET A 353 -11.43 3.11 -5.56
N ILE A 354 -12.12 3.78 -4.65
CA ILE A 354 -11.61 4.85 -3.81
C ILE A 354 -11.94 4.50 -2.37
N GLN A 355 -10.95 4.43 -1.52
CA GLN A 355 -11.11 4.20 -0.10
C GLN A 355 -10.99 5.52 0.66
N GLU A 356 -11.84 5.68 1.66
CA GLU A 356 -11.84 6.87 2.52
C GLU A 356 -11.07 6.57 3.81
N ASP A 357 -10.11 7.43 4.15
CA ASP A 357 -9.49 7.47 5.46
C ASP A 357 -10.51 7.90 6.55
N ARG A 358 -10.16 7.62 7.78
CA ARG A 358 -10.95 7.88 8.99
C ARG A 358 -11.11 9.38 9.31
N GLU A 359 -10.17 10.22 8.90
CA GLU A 359 -10.00 11.54 9.46
C GLU A 359 -10.82 12.63 8.77
N ASN A 360 -12.11 12.71 9.07
CA ASN A 360 -12.80 13.98 8.87
C ASN A 360 -13.55 14.43 10.12
N PRO A 361 -13.03 15.39 10.90
CA PRO A 361 -13.71 15.90 12.09
C PRO A 361 -15.05 16.60 11.79
N ASN A 362 -15.31 16.95 10.51
CA ASN A 362 -16.53 17.64 10.08
C ASN A 362 -17.57 16.69 9.43
N ARG A 363 -17.22 15.43 9.18
CA ARG A 363 -18.13 14.41 8.66
C ARG A 363 -18.00 13.15 9.48
N VAL A 364 -19.14 12.56 9.85
CA VAL A 364 -19.15 11.20 10.39
C VAL A 364 -18.99 10.27 9.20
N GLN A 365 -17.76 10.06 8.78
CA GLN A 365 -17.41 9.09 7.74
C GLN A 365 -17.16 7.73 8.37
N TYR A 366 -17.40 6.68 7.60
CA TYR A 366 -17.33 5.30 8.07
C TYR A 366 -16.29 4.50 7.29
N GLY A 367 -15.24 5.15 6.73
CA GLY A 367 -14.26 4.47 5.89
C GLY A 367 -14.97 3.73 4.75
N ARG A 368 -15.58 4.48 3.82
CA ARG A 368 -16.31 3.90 2.69
C ARG A 368 -15.34 3.47 1.60
N ILE A 369 -15.73 2.44 0.86
CA ILE A 369 -15.17 2.10 -0.44
C ILE A 369 -16.18 2.56 -1.49
N LEU A 370 -15.76 3.47 -2.36
CA LEU A 370 -16.59 4.01 -3.43
C LEU A 370 -16.12 3.47 -4.78
N ARG A 371 -17.06 3.09 -5.64
CA ARG A 371 -16.81 2.78 -7.04
C ARG A 371 -17.09 4.01 -7.89
N TYR A 372 -16.09 4.49 -8.59
CA TYR A 372 -16.23 5.45 -9.68
C TYR A 372 -16.27 4.68 -11.00
N ASP A 373 -17.40 4.74 -11.71
CA ASP A 373 -17.59 4.08 -13.00
C ASP A 373 -16.93 4.91 -14.09
N LEU A 374 -15.92 4.34 -14.77
CA LEU A 374 -15.13 5.04 -15.77
C LEU A 374 -15.91 5.33 -17.07
N SER A 375 -17.08 4.71 -17.27
CA SER A 375 -17.88 4.88 -18.48
C SER A 375 -18.86 6.05 -18.40
N ASP A 376 -19.43 6.33 -17.22
CA ASP A 376 -20.44 7.35 -17.03
C ASP A 376 -20.15 8.36 -15.94
N GLY A 377 -19.04 8.16 -15.20
CA GLY A 377 -18.60 9.07 -14.13
C GLY A 377 -19.45 9.00 -12.85
N SER A 378 -20.26 7.96 -12.68
CA SER A 378 -21.04 7.79 -11.47
C SER A 378 -20.20 7.31 -10.29
N LEU A 379 -20.44 7.91 -9.11
CA LEU A 379 -19.77 7.57 -7.86
C LEU A 379 -20.79 6.88 -6.92
N THR A 380 -20.46 5.66 -6.49
CA THR A 380 -21.38 4.82 -5.69
C THR A 380 -20.65 4.17 -4.50
N PRO A 381 -21.07 4.38 -3.25
CA PRO A 381 -20.55 3.63 -2.11
C PRO A 381 -20.93 2.14 -2.23
N VAL A 382 -19.93 1.25 -2.26
CA VAL A 382 -20.12 -0.20 -2.44
C VAL A 382 -19.91 -1.01 -1.17
N ALA A 383 -19.05 -0.53 -0.27
CA ALA A 383 -18.82 -1.10 1.05
C ALA A 383 -18.43 0.02 2.04
N ARG A 384 -18.39 -0.31 3.31
CA ARG A 384 -17.90 0.56 4.38
C ARG A 384 -17.42 -0.26 5.57
N VAL A 385 -16.66 0.36 6.46
CA VAL A 385 -16.29 -0.26 7.74
C VAL A 385 -17.51 -0.63 8.57
N ASN A 386 -17.40 -1.75 9.29
CA ASN A 386 -18.51 -2.31 10.07
C ASN A 386 -18.68 -1.59 11.40
N THR A 387 -19.59 -0.63 11.45
CA THR A 387 -19.88 0.18 12.64
C THR A 387 -20.54 -0.58 13.80
N LEU A 388 -20.89 -1.86 13.64
CA LEU A 388 -21.33 -2.71 14.73
C LEU A 388 -20.16 -3.29 15.53
N VAL A 389 -18.94 -3.24 14.98
CA VAL A 389 -17.72 -3.73 15.59
C VAL A 389 -16.79 -2.57 15.94
N GLY A 390 -16.58 -1.64 15.00
CA GLY A 390 -15.73 -0.48 15.14
C GLY A 390 -16.49 0.79 15.51
N LEU A 391 -15.75 1.77 16.02
CA LEU A 391 -16.30 3.11 16.27
C LEU A 391 -16.36 3.88 14.95
N PRO A 392 -17.49 4.54 14.63
CA PRO A 392 -17.59 5.40 13.46
C PRO A 392 -16.50 6.48 13.42
N GLY A 393 -15.85 6.64 12.26
CA GLY A 393 -14.79 7.62 12.05
C GLY A 393 -13.44 7.29 12.72
N SER A 394 -13.25 6.04 13.17
CA SER A 394 -12.01 5.59 13.83
C SER A 394 -11.31 4.47 13.08
N TRP A 395 -12.00 3.82 12.15
CA TRP A 395 -11.45 2.77 11.30
C TRP A 395 -11.42 3.27 9.87
N GLU A 396 -10.46 2.79 9.12
CA GLU A 396 -10.37 3.05 7.70
C GLU A 396 -10.39 1.76 6.89
N SER A 397 -10.95 1.81 5.70
CA SER A 397 -10.68 0.84 4.66
C SER A 397 -9.35 1.24 4.03
N SER A 398 -8.40 0.31 3.98
CA SER A 398 -7.05 0.53 3.50
C SER A 398 -6.71 -0.53 2.44
N GLY A 399 -5.62 -0.44 1.76
CA GLY A 399 -5.17 -1.35 0.71
C GLY A 399 -6.27 -1.92 -0.18
N ILE A 400 -6.26 -1.68 -1.48
CA ILE A 400 -7.23 -2.28 -2.41
C ILE A 400 -6.62 -2.57 -3.77
N ILE A 401 -6.77 -3.82 -4.25
CA ILE A 401 -6.34 -4.22 -5.59
C ILE A 401 -7.43 -5.00 -6.32
N TRP A 402 -7.51 -4.80 -7.65
CA TRP A 402 -8.39 -5.60 -8.49
C TRP A 402 -7.88 -7.03 -8.63
N ALA A 403 -8.69 -7.98 -8.20
CA ALA A 403 -8.40 -9.41 -8.26
C ALA A 403 -9.20 -10.14 -9.35
N GLY A 404 -9.80 -9.42 -10.30
CA GLY A 404 -10.67 -10.02 -11.33
C GLY A 404 -9.97 -11.03 -12.22
N ASN A 405 -8.69 -10.85 -12.52
CA ASN A 405 -7.88 -11.82 -13.27
C ASN A 405 -7.41 -13.01 -12.39
N LEU A 406 -7.47 -12.87 -11.08
CA LEU A 406 -6.95 -13.82 -10.09
C LEU A 406 -8.07 -14.67 -9.46
N LEU A 407 -9.16 -14.04 -9.05
CA LEU A 407 -10.28 -14.67 -8.34
C LEU A 407 -11.57 -14.75 -9.19
N GLY A 408 -11.61 -14.04 -10.32
CA GLY A 408 -12.78 -13.93 -11.20
C GLY A 408 -13.38 -12.52 -11.20
N GLY A 409 -14.09 -12.18 -12.27
CA GLY A 409 -14.62 -10.81 -12.46
C GLY A 409 -15.46 -10.33 -11.29
N GLY A 410 -15.24 -9.08 -10.90
CA GLY A 410 -15.92 -8.43 -9.77
C GLY A 410 -15.26 -8.62 -8.41
N TRP A 411 -14.19 -9.42 -8.29
CA TRP A 411 -13.45 -9.58 -7.04
C TRP A 411 -12.32 -8.56 -6.88
N TRP A 412 -12.18 -8.10 -5.64
CA TRP A 412 -11.13 -7.23 -5.12
C TRP A 412 -10.54 -7.86 -3.87
N LEU A 413 -9.27 -7.64 -3.61
CA LEU A 413 -8.68 -7.83 -2.29
C LEU A 413 -8.56 -6.47 -1.64
N THR A 414 -8.90 -6.38 -0.37
CA THR A 414 -8.87 -5.14 0.40
C THR A 414 -8.63 -5.45 1.87
N ASP A 415 -8.23 -4.47 2.64
CA ASP A 415 -8.09 -4.63 4.07
C ASP A 415 -8.68 -3.45 4.87
N VAL A 416 -8.64 -3.59 6.18
CA VAL A 416 -9.17 -2.61 7.13
C VAL A 416 -8.16 -2.43 8.25
N GLN A 417 -7.81 -1.20 8.54
CA GLN A 417 -7.10 -0.80 9.75
C GLN A 417 -8.11 -0.52 10.86
N ALA A 418 -8.08 -1.34 11.92
CA ALA A 418 -9.05 -1.29 13.00
C ALA A 418 -8.47 -0.64 14.27
N HIS A 419 -8.10 0.63 14.17
CA HIS A 419 -7.32 1.39 15.13
C HIS A 419 -7.83 1.39 16.59
N THR A 420 -9.09 1.11 16.82
CA THR A 420 -9.68 1.08 18.18
C THR A 420 -9.75 -0.32 18.78
N LEU A 421 -9.38 -1.34 18.03
CA LEU A 421 -9.27 -2.71 18.53
C LEU A 421 -7.80 -3.08 18.76
N VAL A 422 -7.61 -3.98 19.71
CA VAL A 422 -6.28 -4.48 20.07
C VAL A 422 -6.26 -6.00 19.90
N ALA A 423 -5.23 -6.49 19.21
CA ALA A 423 -5.07 -7.90 18.93
C ALA A 423 -3.63 -8.37 19.24
N PRO A 424 -3.41 -9.68 19.47
CA PRO A 424 -2.08 -10.25 19.61
C PRO A 424 -1.21 -9.99 18.38
N GLN A 425 0.03 -9.58 18.60
CA GLN A 425 1.01 -9.30 17.55
C GLN A 425 2.18 -10.27 17.63
N PRO A 426 2.80 -10.65 16.50
CA PRO A 426 4.06 -11.34 16.53
C PRO A 426 5.16 -10.43 17.09
N GLY A 427 6.03 -10.99 17.96
CA GLY A 427 7.18 -10.26 18.50
C GLY A 427 8.30 -10.09 17.48
N PRO A 428 9.45 -9.52 17.91
CA PRO A 428 10.62 -9.29 17.04
C PRO A 428 11.18 -10.58 16.40
N THR A 429 10.96 -11.73 17.03
CA THR A 429 11.38 -13.06 16.51
C THR A 429 10.30 -13.71 15.65
N LEU A 430 9.21 -13.02 15.35
CA LEU A 430 8.06 -13.51 14.60
C LEU A 430 7.40 -14.78 15.16
N VAL A 431 7.68 -15.09 16.43
CA VAL A 431 7.00 -16.18 17.13
C VAL A 431 5.68 -15.67 17.67
N PRO A 432 4.57 -16.42 17.54
CA PRO A 432 3.29 -16.03 18.15
C PRO A 432 3.48 -15.74 19.65
N ASN A 433 3.04 -14.58 20.09
CA ASN A 433 3.16 -14.15 21.48
C ASN A 433 1.92 -13.36 21.93
N THR A 434 1.94 -12.85 23.16
CA THR A 434 0.85 -12.10 23.77
C THR A 434 1.05 -10.59 23.73
N ALA A 435 2.08 -10.08 23.04
CA ALA A 435 2.17 -8.64 22.78
C ALA A 435 0.94 -8.20 22.01
N THR A 436 0.46 -7.00 22.27
CA THR A 436 -0.75 -6.46 21.64
C THR A 436 -0.42 -5.19 20.87
N GLY A 437 -1.12 -4.97 19.79
CA GLY A 437 -1.07 -3.76 18.97
C GLY A 437 -2.42 -3.57 18.28
N GLU A 438 -2.53 -2.63 17.39
CA GLU A 438 -3.75 -2.37 16.65
C GLU A 438 -4.18 -3.57 15.80
N ASP A 439 -5.48 -3.71 15.59
CA ASP A 439 -6.08 -4.81 14.85
C ASP A 439 -6.19 -4.46 13.35
N GLY A 440 -6.59 -5.42 12.54
CA GLY A 440 -6.89 -5.27 11.12
C GLY A 440 -7.40 -6.57 10.53
N GLN A 441 -7.91 -6.50 9.32
CA GLN A 441 -8.48 -7.65 8.62
C GLN A 441 -8.23 -7.54 7.12
N LEU A 442 -7.80 -8.64 6.50
CA LEU A 442 -7.76 -8.84 5.06
C LEU A 442 -9.08 -9.46 4.61
N ASP A 443 -9.70 -8.88 3.59
CA ASP A 443 -10.99 -9.27 3.05
C ASP A 443 -10.94 -9.49 1.52
N ALA A 444 -11.80 -10.35 0.99
CA ALA A 444 -12.16 -10.34 -0.41
C ALA A 444 -13.53 -9.64 -0.56
N LEU A 445 -13.58 -8.61 -1.40
CA LEU A 445 -14.77 -7.85 -1.70
C LEU A 445 -15.26 -8.17 -3.12
N PHE A 446 -16.49 -8.63 -3.24
CA PHE A 446 -17.17 -8.81 -4.54
C PHE A 446 -18.05 -7.61 -4.83
N VAL A 447 -17.89 -7.00 -6.02
CA VAL A 447 -18.75 -5.93 -6.52
C VAL A 447 -19.12 -6.25 -7.97
N ARG A 448 -20.43 -6.43 -8.23
CA ARG A 448 -20.89 -6.77 -9.58
C ARG A 448 -20.61 -5.64 -10.57
N GLY A 449 -19.96 -5.95 -11.69
CA GLY A 449 -19.70 -5.00 -12.80
C GLY A 449 -18.57 -4.02 -12.52
N SER A 450 -17.66 -4.39 -11.63
CA SER A 450 -16.45 -3.63 -11.38
C SER A 450 -15.21 -4.35 -11.93
#